data_c3bd1e0d22a967c98dc70c9b1a521235
#
_entry.id   c3bd1e0d22a967c98dc70c9b1a521235
#
_cell.length_a   1.000
_cell.length_b   1.000
_cell.length_c   1.000
_cell.angle_alpha   90.00
_cell.angle_beta   90.00
_cell.angle_gamma   90.00
#
_symmetry.space_group_name_H-M   'P 1'
#
loop_
_entity.id
_entity.type
_entity.pdbx_description
1 polymer ?
#
loop_
_entity_poly.entity_id
_entity_poly.type
_entity_poly.pdbx_seq_one_letter_code
_entity_poly.pdbx_strand_id
1 'polypeptide(L)'
;MLQETRTANTVAMPAAAPDYHHIRRAIAFLTERWQDQPSLELLAAHLGLGPTHTQKLFTRWCGLSPKEFVQAITIDHARGMLEGASSLLATAHEVGLSGSSRLHDLFVTHEAMTPGDYKRRGEGLEIAYGFHASPFGEALVMATVRGVAGLAFVDEDKGQTRAEALADMTRRWPAARYVETPAQTAVHAARIFEPAQWRVEQPVRLVLIGSDFEVRVWETLLKIPMGRAVSYGDIARHLGAQSASRAVGTAVGRNPISFVVPCHRVLRGDGNLGGYHWGLTRKRALIGWECGRVRQS
;
A
#
# COMPACT_ATOMS: atom_id res chain seq x y z
N MET A 1 30.62 -41.17 -19.19
CA MET A 1 30.33 -40.41 -17.98
C MET A 1 30.57 -38.95 -18.28
N LEU A 2 29.56 -38.24 -18.68
CA LEU A 2 29.61 -36.79 -18.94
C LEU A 2 28.75 -36.14 -17.87
N GLN A 3 29.40 -35.43 -16.94
CA GLN A 3 28.71 -34.60 -15.93
C GLN A 3 28.24 -33.31 -16.61
N GLU A 4 26.93 -33.17 -16.78
CA GLU A 4 26.33 -31.88 -17.12
C GLU A 4 26.29 -31.01 -15.88
N THR A 5 27.17 -30.02 -15.85
CA THR A 5 27.11 -28.90 -14.89
C THR A 5 25.93 -28.02 -15.24
N ARG A 6 24.85 -28.18 -14.50
CA ARG A 6 23.73 -27.22 -14.49
C ARG A 6 24.20 -25.90 -13.91
N THR A 7 24.53 -24.96 -14.78
CA THR A 7 24.69 -23.55 -14.40
C THR A 7 23.35 -23.02 -13.93
N ALA A 8 23.26 -22.75 -12.63
CA ALA A 8 22.15 -22.02 -12.04
C ALA A 8 22.11 -20.62 -12.67
N ASN A 9 21.10 -20.37 -13.49
CA ASN A 9 20.85 -19.06 -14.06
C ASN A 9 20.33 -18.16 -12.93
N THR A 10 21.25 -17.46 -12.25
CA THR A 10 20.93 -16.44 -11.26
C THR A 10 20.28 -15.28 -12.01
N VAL A 11 18.94 -15.25 -12.01
CA VAL A 11 18.19 -14.08 -12.48
C VAL A 11 18.58 -12.92 -11.56
N ALA A 12 19.44 -12.05 -12.06
CA ALA A 12 19.83 -10.84 -11.36
C ALA A 12 18.56 -10.03 -11.08
N MET A 13 18.26 -9.81 -9.80
CA MET A 13 17.23 -8.88 -9.38
C MET A 13 17.48 -7.55 -10.07
N PRO A 14 16.48 -6.88 -10.67
CA PRO A 14 16.67 -5.52 -11.15
C PRO A 14 17.14 -4.68 -9.97
N ALA A 15 18.34 -4.12 -10.06
CA ALA A 15 18.84 -3.15 -9.10
C ALA A 15 17.77 -2.07 -8.96
N ALA A 16 17.39 -1.72 -7.73
CA ALA A 16 16.49 -0.61 -7.48
C ALA A 16 16.95 0.56 -8.35
N ALA A 17 16.06 1.10 -9.19
CA ALA A 17 16.43 2.16 -10.12
C ALA A 17 17.20 3.23 -9.32
N PRO A 18 18.35 3.73 -9.79
CA PRO A 18 19.20 4.66 -9.01
C PRO A 18 18.43 5.89 -8.51
N ASP A 19 17.36 6.23 -9.18
CA ASP A 19 16.45 7.32 -8.82
C ASP A 19 15.61 7.04 -7.56
N TYR A 20 15.41 5.78 -7.20
CA TYR A 20 14.52 5.40 -6.10
C TYR A 20 14.98 5.96 -4.74
N HIS A 21 16.29 5.90 -4.47
CA HIS A 21 16.86 6.46 -3.24
C HIS A 21 16.61 7.98 -3.12
N HIS A 22 16.77 8.71 -4.23
CA HIS A 22 16.52 10.15 -4.27
C HIS A 22 15.02 10.47 -4.06
N ILE A 23 14.14 9.69 -4.69
CA ILE A 23 12.68 9.86 -4.53
C ILE A 23 12.26 9.62 -3.07
N ARG A 24 12.75 8.56 -2.45
CA ARG A 24 12.47 8.27 -1.05
C ARG A 24 12.93 9.40 -0.13
N ARG A 25 14.15 9.88 -0.30
CA ARG A 25 14.69 11.02 0.46
C ARG A 25 13.87 12.30 0.22
N ALA A 26 13.44 12.53 -1.02
CA ALA A 26 12.59 13.67 -1.36
C ALA A 26 11.25 13.59 -0.63
N ILE A 27 10.59 12.43 -0.64
CA ILE A 27 9.30 12.22 0.03
C ILE A 27 9.45 12.45 1.54
N ALA A 28 10.45 11.84 2.17
CA ALA A 28 10.70 12.01 3.61
C ALA A 28 10.88 13.49 3.94
N PHE A 29 11.77 14.18 3.24
CA PHE A 29 12.02 15.60 3.42
C PHE A 29 10.77 16.47 3.27
N LEU A 30 9.99 16.27 2.21
CA LEU A 30 8.77 17.03 1.95
C LEU A 30 7.67 16.71 2.98
N THR A 31 7.55 15.45 3.40
CA THR A 31 6.51 15.03 4.33
C THR A 31 6.81 15.40 5.78
N GLU A 32 8.07 15.53 6.17
CA GLU A 32 8.47 16.02 7.48
C GLU A 32 8.31 17.54 7.59
N ARG A 33 8.59 18.26 6.50
CA ARG A 33 8.62 19.73 6.45
C ARG A 33 7.47 20.35 5.68
N TRP A 34 6.37 19.63 5.47
CA TRP A 34 5.25 20.10 4.65
C TRP A 34 4.66 21.42 5.15
N GLN A 35 4.70 21.70 6.46
CA GLN A 35 4.23 22.95 7.05
C GLN A 35 5.12 24.14 6.69
N ASP A 36 6.41 23.90 6.51
CA ASP A 36 7.39 24.93 6.17
C ASP A 36 7.36 25.28 4.67
N GLN A 37 6.57 24.57 3.87
CA GLN A 37 6.45 24.75 2.40
C GLN A 37 7.83 24.83 1.71
N PRO A 38 8.70 23.80 1.82
CA PRO A 38 10.09 23.88 1.38
C PRO A 38 10.20 24.17 -0.12
N SER A 39 11.15 25.03 -0.48
CA SER A 39 11.40 25.37 -1.89
C SER A 39 12.05 24.23 -2.66
N LEU A 40 11.99 24.31 -4.00
CA LEU A 40 12.67 23.35 -4.88
C LEU A 40 14.19 23.36 -4.67
N GLU A 41 14.79 24.53 -4.45
CA GLU A 41 16.23 24.70 -4.21
C GLU A 41 16.65 24.02 -2.92
N LEU A 42 15.84 24.14 -1.86
CA LEU A 42 16.10 23.50 -0.58
C LEU A 42 16.01 21.98 -0.69
N LEU A 43 15.01 21.47 -1.40
CA LEU A 43 14.90 20.05 -1.69
C LEU A 43 16.09 19.54 -2.53
N ALA A 44 16.46 20.26 -3.57
CA ALA A 44 17.57 19.92 -4.45
C ALA A 44 18.90 19.84 -3.68
N ALA A 45 19.17 20.84 -2.81
CA ALA A 45 20.33 20.85 -1.94
C ALA A 45 20.33 19.65 -0.98
N HIS A 46 19.18 19.29 -0.39
CA HIS A 46 19.05 18.11 0.47
C HIS A 46 19.38 16.81 -0.27
N LEU A 47 19.02 16.72 -1.54
CA LEU A 47 19.28 15.54 -2.36
C LEU A 47 20.70 15.48 -2.95
N GLY A 48 21.40 16.62 -2.97
CA GLY A 48 22.69 16.76 -3.68
C GLY A 48 22.52 16.81 -5.19
N LEU A 49 21.39 17.28 -5.69
CA LEU A 49 21.02 17.36 -7.11
C LEU A 49 20.77 18.81 -7.53
N GLY A 50 20.81 19.08 -8.85
CA GLY A 50 20.36 20.37 -9.38
C GLY A 50 18.83 20.51 -9.35
N PRO A 51 18.28 21.74 -9.18
CA PRO A 51 16.83 21.98 -9.09
C PRO A 51 16.03 21.41 -10.26
N THR A 52 16.49 21.66 -11.50
CA THR A 52 15.82 21.13 -12.71
C THR A 52 15.80 19.60 -12.75
N HIS A 53 16.90 18.95 -12.35
CA HIS A 53 16.95 17.49 -12.28
C HIS A 53 16.00 16.95 -11.20
N THR A 54 16.01 17.55 -10.02
CA THR A 54 15.13 17.21 -8.91
C THR A 54 13.66 17.30 -9.31
N GLN A 55 13.26 18.39 -9.97
CA GLN A 55 11.88 18.57 -10.42
C GLN A 55 11.49 17.50 -11.45
N LYS A 56 12.31 17.28 -12.47
CA LYS A 56 12.04 16.27 -13.52
C LYS A 56 11.93 14.87 -12.95
N LEU A 57 12.86 14.51 -12.07
CA LEU A 57 12.89 13.22 -11.39
C LEU A 57 11.61 13.00 -10.58
N PHE A 58 11.25 13.97 -9.75
CA PHE A 58 10.09 13.88 -8.86
C PHE A 58 8.77 13.86 -9.64
N THR A 59 8.62 14.73 -10.65
CA THR A 59 7.43 14.77 -11.51
C THR A 59 7.25 13.48 -12.31
N ARG A 60 8.34 12.90 -12.83
CA ARG A 60 8.30 11.60 -13.53
C ARG A 60 7.80 10.48 -12.61
N TRP A 61 8.17 10.53 -11.32
CA TRP A 61 7.79 9.50 -10.37
C TRP A 61 6.33 9.61 -9.91
N CYS A 62 5.85 10.80 -9.53
CA CYS A 62 4.51 10.94 -8.94
C CYS A 62 3.51 11.76 -9.79
N GLY A 63 3.93 12.31 -10.92
CA GLY A 63 3.07 13.15 -11.75
C GLY A 63 2.82 14.56 -11.23
N LEU A 64 3.35 14.91 -10.07
CA LEU A 64 3.28 16.23 -9.44
C LEU A 64 4.66 16.85 -9.33
N SER A 65 4.75 18.18 -9.39
CA SER A 65 5.93 18.89 -8.91
C SER A 65 6.08 18.74 -7.39
N PRO A 66 7.27 18.93 -6.81
CA PRO A 66 7.46 18.90 -5.36
C PRO A 66 6.49 19.83 -4.60
N LYS A 67 6.22 21.01 -5.14
CA LYS A 67 5.29 21.99 -4.55
C LYS A 67 3.84 21.47 -4.56
N GLU A 68 3.37 20.93 -5.68
CA GLU A 68 2.03 20.34 -5.78
C GLU A 68 1.88 19.12 -4.86
N PHE A 69 2.94 18.34 -4.71
CA PHE A 69 2.95 17.22 -3.78
C PHE A 69 2.77 17.68 -2.33
N VAL A 70 3.49 18.73 -1.90
CA VAL A 70 3.31 19.31 -0.56
C VAL A 70 1.88 19.79 -0.37
N GLN A 71 1.27 20.43 -1.36
CA GLN A 71 -0.14 20.83 -1.31
C GLN A 71 -1.09 19.64 -1.17
N ALA A 72 -0.84 18.56 -1.91
CA ALA A 72 -1.65 17.34 -1.89
C ALA A 72 -1.64 16.60 -0.54
N ILE A 73 -0.64 16.83 0.30
CA ILE A 73 -0.55 16.22 1.64
C ILE A 73 -1.03 17.13 2.77
N THR A 74 -1.63 18.28 2.45
CA THR A 74 -2.19 19.20 3.45
C THR A 74 -3.51 18.70 4.03
N ILE A 75 -3.87 19.25 5.20
CA ILE A 75 -5.15 18.93 5.85
C ILE A 75 -6.34 19.39 4.99
N ASP A 76 -6.23 20.53 4.34
CA ASP A 76 -7.32 21.07 3.51
C ASP A 76 -7.56 20.18 2.28
N HIS A 77 -6.52 19.66 1.65
CA HIS A 77 -6.67 18.67 0.58
C HIS A 77 -7.31 17.38 1.10
N ALA A 78 -6.86 16.90 2.26
CA ALA A 78 -7.43 15.70 2.90
C ALA A 78 -8.93 15.87 3.24
N ARG A 79 -9.37 17.06 3.64
CA ARG A 79 -10.80 17.38 3.85
C ARG A 79 -11.58 17.30 2.54
N GLY A 80 -11.06 17.86 1.45
CA GLY A 80 -11.67 17.76 0.12
C GLY A 80 -11.82 16.29 -0.35
N MET A 81 -10.88 15.41 -0.01
CA MET A 81 -10.98 13.98 -0.32
C MET A 81 -12.13 13.29 0.41
N LEU A 82 -12.56 13.81 1.57
CA LEU A 82 -13.68 13.25 2.36
C LEU A 82 -15.05 13.70 1.86
N GLU A 83 -15.11 14.71 0.98
CA GLU A 83 -16.38 15.20 0.46
C GLU A 83 -17.13 14.09 -0.30
N GLY A 84 -18.38 13.88 0.06
CA GLY A 84 -19.22 12.85 -0.55
C GLY A 84 -18.88 11.40 -0.18
N ALA A 85 -18.05 11.16 0.85
CA ALA A 85 -17.63 9.82 1.25
C ALA A 85 -18.77 8.85 1.51
N SER A 86 -19.87 9.31 2.13
CA SER A 86 -21.04 8.46 2.43
C SER A 86 -21.77 8.02 1.15
N SER A 87 -21.94 8.92 0.17
CA SER A 87 -22.55 8.59 -1.11
C SER A 87 -21.65 7.68 -1.94
N LEU A 88 -20.35 7.88 -1.88
CA LEU A 88 -19.34 7.06 -2.55
C LEU A 88 -19.43 5.59 -2.15
N LEU A 89 -19.50 5.30 -0.84
CA LEU A 89 -19.63 3.93 -0.35
C LEU A 89 -20.98 3.31 -0.68
N ALA A 90 -22.07 4.11 -0.68
CA ALA A 90 -23.39 3.66 -1.08
C ALA A 90 -23.43 3.27 -2.56
N THR A 91 -22.95 4.15 -3.46
CA THR A 91 -22.91 3.88 -4.90
C THR A 91 -22.04 2.67 -5.26
N ALA A 92 -20.90 2.47 -4.57
CA ALA A 92 -20.06 1.30 -4.79
C ALA A 92 -20.76 -0.01 -4.41
N HIS A 93 -21.76 0.04 -3.53
CA HIS A 93 -22.58 -1.11 -3.19
C HIS A 93 -23.64 -1.42 -4.28
N GLU A 94 -24.29 -0.38 -4.83
CA GLU A 94 -25.33 -0.51 -5.85
C GLU A 94 -24.81 -1.03 -7.21
N VAL A 95 -23.57 -0.70 -7.59
CA VAL A 95 -22.97 -1.12 -8.85
C VAL A 95 -22.50 -2.58 -8.84
N GLY A 96 -22.72 -3.31 -7.72
CA GLY A 96 -22.53 -4.76 -7.67
C GLY A 96 -21.11 -5.21 -8.01
N LEU A 97 -20.09 -4.51 -7.48
CA LEU A 97 -18.69 -4.87 -7.64
C LEU A 97 -18.36 -6.16 -6.84
N SER A 98 -19.13 -7.20 -7.08
CA SER A 98 -18.79 -8.57 -6.73
C SER A 98 -17.78 -9.08 -7.76
N GLY A 99 -16.49 -8.85 -7.54
CA GLY A 99 -15.48 -9.54 -8.34
C GLY A 99 -14.23 -8.77 -8.72
N SER A 100 -14.29 -7.50 -9.11
CA SER A 100 -13.07 -6.74 -9.40
C SER A 100 -13.18 -5.30 -8.91
N SER A 101 -12.30 -4.88 -8.02
CA SER A 101 -12.16 -3.48 -7.66
C SER A 101 -10.92 -2.90 -8.34
N ARG A 102 -11.00 -1.62 -8.72
CA ARG A 102 -9.87 -0.90 -9.30
C ARG A 102 -9.15 -0.11 -8.24
N LEU A 103 -7.88 -0.40 -8.06
CA LEU A 103 -6.95 0.56 -7.48
C LEU A 103 -6.37 1.38 -8.65
N HIS A 104 -7.13 2.38 -9.12
CA HIS A 104 -6.86 3.10 -10.36
C HIS A 104 -6.79 2.16 -11.56
N ASP A 105 -5.60 1.82 -12.07
CA ASP A 105 -5.41 0.86 -13.14
C ASP A 105 -4.91 -0.50 -12.64
N LEU A 106 -4.69 -0.67 -11.33
CA LEU A 106 -4.40 -1.95 -10.72
C LEU A 106 -5.70 -2.70 -10.46
N PHE A 107 -5.94 -3.74 -11.24
CA PHE A 107 -7.08 -4.63 -11.04
C PHE A 107 -6.80 -5.62 -9.94
N VAL A 108 -7.76 -5.75 -9.02
CA VAL A 108 -7.67 -6.61 -7.84
C VAL A 108 -8.88 -7.54 -7.79
N THR A 109 -8.63 -8.81 -7.60
CA THR A 109 -9.65 -9.77 -7.17
C THR A 109 -9.30 -10.28 -5.79
N HIS A 110 -10.28 -10.58 -4.97
CA HIS A 110 -10.02 -11.07 -3.63
C HIS A 110 -10.92 -12.25 -3.28
N GLU A 111 -10.43 -13.06 -2.36
CA GLU A 111 -11.17 -14.11 -1.69
C GLU A 111 -10.92 -14.02 -0.19
N ALA A 112 -11.94 -14.28 0.60
CA ALA A 112 -11.80 -14.41 2.05
C ALA A 112 -11.47 -15.87 2.40
N MET A 113 -10.64 -16.07 3.43
CA MET A 113 -10.49 -17.39 4.03
C MET A 113 -11.75 -17.77 4.81
N THR A 114 -12.01 -19.08 4.88
CA THR A 114 -13.14 -19.57 5.67
C THR A 114 -12.92 -19.33 7.17
N PRO A 115 -14.01 -19.19 7.96
CA PRO A 115 -13.90 -19.10 9.41
C PRO A 115 -13.15 -20.29 10.04
N GLY A 116 -13.22 -21.47 9.41
CA GLY A 116 -12.48 -22.65 9.84
C GLY A 116 -10.97 -22.50 9.67
N ASP A 117 -10.52 -21.94 8.54
CA ASP A 117 -9.10 -21.68 8.28
C ASP A 117 -8.56 -20.60 9.24
N TYR A 118 -9.36 -19.58 9.51
CA TYR A 118 -9.02 -18.54 10.48
C TYR A 118 -8.80 -19.12 11.89
N LYS A 119 -9.70 -20.00 12.34
CA LYS A 119 -9.59 -20.62 13.67
C LYS A 119 -8.35 -21.49 13.83
N ARG A 120 -7.87 -22.12 12.76
CA ARG A 120 -6.64 -22.92 12.74
C ARG A 120 -5.36 -22.06 12.77
N ARG A 121 -5.46 -20.73 12.79
CA ARG A 121 -4.35 -19.79 12.92
C ARG A 121 -3.24 -19.97 11.88
N GLY A 122 -3.61 -20.42 10.68
CA GLY A 122 -2.69 -20.66 9.58
C GLY A 122 -2.11 -22.07 9.50
N GLU A 123 -2.59 -23.01 10.29
CA GLU A 123 -2.18 -24.42 10.19
C GLU A 123 -2.45 -24.95 8.77
N GLY A 124 -1.42 -25.57 8.18
CA GLY A 124 -1.46 -26.06 6.80
C GLY A 124 -1.25 -25.00 5.72
N LEU A 125 -1.10 -23.71 6.08
CA LEU A 125 -0.73 -22.69 5.12
C LEU A 125 0.79 -22.64 4.93
N GLU A 126 1.21 -22.66 3.68
CA GLU A 126 2.56 -22.25 3.30
C GLU A 126 2.50 -20.84 2.69
N ILE A 127 3.31 -19.94 3.23
CA ILE A 127 3.39 -18.54 2.84
C ILE A 127 4.80 -18.25 2.37
N ALA A 128 4.95 -18.07 1.06
CA ALA A 128 6.17 -17.57 0.46
C ALA A 128 6.35 -16.09 0.81
N TYR A 129 7.57 -15.64 1.16
CA TYR A 129 7.82 -14.23 1.37
C TYR A 129 9.14 -13.77 0.76
N GLY A 130 9.23 -12.46 0.52
CA GLY A 130 10.46 -11.81 0.05
C GLY A 130 10.39 -10.30 0.23
N PHE A 131 11.57 -9.68 0.34
CA PHE A 131 11.73 -8.24 0.44
C PHE A 131 12.07 -7.66 -0.93
N HIS A 132 11.38 -6.60 -1.32
CA HIS A 132 11.47 -5.98 -2.63
C HIS A 132 11.53 -4.47 -2.52
N ALA A 133 12.34 -3.83 -3.36
CA ALA A 133 12.31 -2.39 -3.51
C ALA A 133 10.95 -1.94 -4.06
N SER A 134 10.39 -0.87 -3.50
CA SER A 134 9.16 -0.25 -3.99
C SER A 134 9.28 1.27 -3.99
N PRO A 135 8.40 2.00 -4.70
CA PRO A 135 8.38 3.47 -4.67
C PRO A 135 8.20 4.06 -3.27
N PHE A 136 7.73 3.26 -2.31
CA PHE A 136 7.39 3.69 -0.95
C PHE A 136 8.31 3.12 0.13
N GLY A 137 9.45 2.61 -0.21
CA GLY A 137 10.39 1.95 0.67
C GLY A 137 10.51 0.44 0.41
N GLU A 138 11.29 -0.25 1.21
CA GLU A 138 11.41 -1.69 1.09
C GLU A 138 10.09 -2.36 1.51
N ALA A 139 9.55 -3.19 0.64
CA ALA A 139 8.29 -3.90 0.85
C ALA A 139 8.54 -5.38 1.14
N LEU A 140 7.90 -5.91 2.16
CA LEU A 140 7.74 -7.34 2.42
C LEU A 140 6.48 -7.81 1.70
N VAL A 141 6.64 -8.65 0.70
CA VAL A 141 5.52 -9.28 -0.03
C VAL A 141 5.38 -10.73 0.41
N MET A 142 4.17 -11.13 0.77
CA MET A 142 3.83 -12.46 1.24
C MET A 142 2.72 -13.04 0.36
N ALA A 143 2.90 -14.26 -0.13
CA ALA A 143 1.97 -14.91 -1.04
C ALA A 143 1.74 -16.37 -0.68
N THR A 144 0.53 -16.83 -0.89
CA THR A 144 0.15 -18.25 -0.94
C THR A 144 0.01 -18.69 -2.39
N VAL A 145 -0.24 -19.96 -2.64
CA VAL A 145 -0.61 -20.48 -3.97
C VAL A 145 -1.88 -19.83 -4.52
N ARG A 146 -2.72 -19.24 -3.66
CA ARG A 146 -4.00 -18.59 -4.03
C ARG A 146 -3.83 -17.11 -4.38
N GLY A 147 -2.78 -16.46 -3.90
CA GLY A 147 -2.53 -15.04 -4.14
C GLY A 147 -1.77 -14.34 -3.02
N VAL A 148 -1.70 -13.02 -3.10
CA VAL A 148 -1.03 -12.16 -2.13
C VAL A 148 -1.83 -12.16 -0.82
N ALA A 149 -1.19 -12.57 0.26
CA ALA A 149 -1.78 -12.64 1.60
C ALA A 149 -1.21 -11.59 2.57
N GLY A 150 -0.09 -10.95 2.20
CA GLY A 150 0.53 -9.90 3.00
C GLY A 150 1.35 -8.93 2.14
N LEU A 151 1.28 -7.66 2.52
CA LEU A 151 2.16 -6.61 2.02
C LEU A 151 2.40 -5.62 3.15
N ALA A 152 3.64 -5.52 3.55
CA ALA A 152 4.13 -4.68 4.62
C ALA A 152 5.30 -3.83 4.14
N PHE A 153 5.74 -2.90 4.94
CA PHE A 153 6.92 -2.09 4.63
C PHE A 153 7.90 -2.12 5.80
N VAL A 154 9.18 -2.08 5.50
CA VAL A 154 10.21 -1.84 6.51
C VAL A 154 10.23 -0.34 6.80
N ASP A 155 10.02 0.05 8.07
CA ASP A 155 10.07 1.45 8.49
C ASP A 155 11.49 1.82 8.91
N GLU A 156 12.36 1.96 7.89
CA GLU A 156 13.79 2.27 8.10
C GLU A 156 13.97 3.64 8.80
N ASP A 157 13.02 4.57 8.64
CA ASP A 157 13.07 5.89 9.27
C ASP A 157 12.96 5.78 10.81
N LYS A 158 12.34 4.68 11.29
CA LYS A 158 12.29 4.32 12.71
C LYS A 158 13.32 3.26 13.10
N GLY A 159 14.25 2.93 12.22
CA GLY A 159 15.26 1.90 12.46
C GLY A 159 14.68 0.48 12.48
N GLN A 160 13.49 0.26 11.94
CA GLN A 160 12.91 -1.08 11.87
C GLN A 160 13.71 -1.96 10.91
N THR A 161 14.03 -3.17 11.36
CA THR A 161 14.73 -4.18 10.56
C THR A 161 13.75 -5.05 9.76
N ARG A 162 14.26 -5.74 8.72
CA ARG A 162 13.50 -6.78 7.99
C ARG A 162 12.93 -7.85 8.93
N ALA A 163 13.72 -8.28 9.90
CA ALA A 163 13.31 -9.30 10.87
C ALA A 163 12.12 -8.83 11.71
N GLU A 164 12.11 -7.58 12.15
CA GLU A 164 10.99 -7.01 12.92
C GLU A 164 9.73 -6.85 12.06
N ALA A 165 9.86 -6.40 10.80
CA ALA A 165 8.74 -6.33 9.87
C ALA A 165 8.14 -7.72 9.58
N LEU A 166 9.00 -8.73 9.38
CA LEU A 166 8.57 -10.11 9.21
C LEU A 166 7.89 -10.64 10.48
N ALA A 167 8.48 -10.43 11.66
CA ALA A 167 7.92 -10.85 12.95
C ALA A 167 6.55 -10.19 13.21
N ASP A 168 6.35 -8.94 12.82
CA ASP A 168 5.05 -8.26 12.92
C ASP A 168 3.99 -8.96 12.08
N MET A 169 4.33 -9.33 10.85
CA MET A 169 3.41 -9.98 9.93
C MET A 169 3.11 -11.44 10.30
N THR A 170 4.10 -12.19 10.76
CA THR A 170 3.96 -13.62 11.12
C THR A 170 3.15 -13.85 12.40
N ARG A 171 3.07 -12.84 13.30
CA ARG A 171 2.21 -12.93 14.49
C ARG A 171 0.74 -13.18 14.18
N ARG A 172 0.30 -12.82 12.97
CA ARG A 172 -1.10 -12.99 12.53
C ARG A 172 -1.45 -14.46 12.30
N TRP A 173 -0.49 -15.24 11.79
CA TRP A 173 -0.65 -16.66 11.42
C TRP A 173 0.49 -17.49 11.99
N PRO A 174 0.55 -17.62 13.33
CA PRO A 174 1.70 -18.24 13.98
C PRO A 174 1.83 -19.75 13.71
N ALA A 175 0.79 -20.42 13.19
CA ALA A 175 0.82 -21.81 12.80
C ALA A 175 1.12 -22.03 11.29
N ALA A 176 1.26 -20.94 10.50
CA ALA A 176 1.65 -21.05 9.11
C ALA A 176 3.15 -21.32 8.96
N ARG A 177 3.52 -22.01 7.88
CA ARG A 177 4.91 -22.19 7.45
C ARG A 177 5.32 -21.04 6.57
N TYR A 178 6.37 -20.31 6.95
CA TYR A 178 6.92 -19.20 6.18
C TYR A 178 8.20 -19.63 5.48
N VAL A 179 8.27 -19.39 4.15
CA VAL A 179 9.40 -19.79 3.31
C VAL A 179 9.92 -18.56 2.56
N GLU A 180 11.21 -18.24 2.73
CA GLU A 180 11.82 -17.13 2.00
C GLU A 180 12.08 -17.54 0.55
N THR A 181 11.32 -16.95 -0.36
CA THR A 181 11.38 -17.20 -1.80
C THR A 181 11.23 -15.91 -2.59
N PRO A 182 12.25 -15.02 -2.56
CA PRO A 182 12.15 -13.69 -3.21
C PRO A 182 11.85 -13.78 -4.71
N ALA A 183 12.38 -14.78 -5.40
CA ALA A 183 12.12 -14.97 -6.84
C ALA A 183 10.61 -15.21 -7.13
N GLN A 184 9.92 -15.94 -6.26
CA GLN A 184 8.49 -16.18 -6.40
C GLN A 184 7.67 -14.93 -6.10
N THR A 185 8.02 -14.18 -5.06
CA THR A 185 7.28 -12.99 -4.65
C THR A 185 7.60 -11.76 -5.50
N ALA A 186 8.73 -11.75 -6.25
CA ALA A 186 9.09 -10.67 -7.17
C ALA A 186 8.04 -10.41 -8.24
N VAL A 187 7.38 -11.46 -8.76
CA VAL A 187 6.30 -11.33 -9.76
C VAL A 187 5.12 -10.54 -9.18
N HIS A 188 4.78 -10.78 -7.91
CA HIS A 188 3.72 -10.04 -7.22
C HIS A 188 4.15 -8.60 -6.93
N ALA A 189 5.39 -8.38 -6.49
CA ALA A 189 5.92 -7.04 -6.25
C ALA A 189 5.88 -6.18 -7.52
N ALA A 190 6.35 -6.72 -8.66
CA ALA A 190 6.30 -6.02 -9.94
C ALA A 190 4.86 -5.69 -10.35
N ARG A 191 3.93 -6.64 -10.27
CA ARG A 191 2.52 -6.39 -10.58
C ARG A 191 1.86 -5.35 -9.68
N ILE A 192 2.30 -5.22 -8.43
CA ILE A 192 1.75 -4.23 -7.48
C ILE A 192 2.34 -2.85 -7.73
N PHE A 193 3.66 -2.75 -7.91
CA PHE A 193 4.36 -1.47 -7.88
C PHE A 193 4.73 -0.90 -9.25
N GLU A 194 4.58 -1.67 -10.33
CA GLU A 194 4.90 -1.22 -11.70
C GLU A 194 3.61 -0.96 -12.49
N PRO A 195 3.15 0.29 -12.64
CA PRO A 195 1.93 0.61 -13.37
C PRO A 195 1.90 0.09 -14.82
N ALA A 196 3.06 -0.04 -15.44
CA ALA A 196 3.18 -0.63 -16.78
C ALA A 196 2.74 -2.09 -16.87
N GLN A 197 2.65 -2.79 -15.73
CA GLN A 197 2.19 -4.18 -15.64
C GLN A 197 0.69 -4.32 -15.27
N TRP A 198 -0.01 -3.23 -15.05
CA TRP A 198 -1.41 -3.26 -14.68
C TRP A 198 -2.28 -3.62 -15.88
N ARG A 199 -2.91 -4.80 -15.82
CA ARG A 199 -3.75 -5.37 -16.88
C ARG A 199 -5.07 -5.87 -16.31
N VAL A 200 -6.16 -5.58 -16.98
CA VAL A 200 -7.51 -6.08 -16.61
C VAL A 200 -7.55 -7.60 -16.59
N GLU A 201 -6.89 -8.20 -17.58
CA GLU A 201 -6.87 -9.65 -17.79
C GLU A 201 -6.00 -10.40 -16.77
N GLN A 202 -5.17 -9.67 -16.03
CA GLN A 202 -4.24 -10.21 -15.05
C GLN A 202 -4.35 -9.49 -13.70
N PRO A 203 -5.51 -9.54 -13.01
CA PRO A 203 -5.68 -8.88 -11.75
C PRO A 203 -4.75 -9.46 -10.67
N VAL A 204 -4.36 -8.62 -9.72
CA VAL A 204 -3.68 -9.09 -8.51
C VAL A 204 -4.69 -9.84 -7.65
N ARG A 205 -4.45 -11.12 -7.43
CA ARG A 205 -5.30 -11.94 -6.54
C ARG A 205 -4.88 -11.72 -5.10
N LEU A 206 -5.85 -11.38 -4.25
CA LEU A 206 -5.64 -11.20 -2.82
C LEU A 206 -6.31 -12.34 -2.04
N VAL A 207 -5.67 -12.73 -0.95
CA VAL A 207 -6.24 -13.64 0.04
C VAL A 207 -6.43 -12.85 1.33
N LEU A 208 -7.68 -12.47 1.63
CA LEU A 208 -8.01 -11.72 2.83
C LEU A 208 -8.17 -12.69 4.01
N ILE A 209 -7.20 -12.64 4.91
CA ILE A 209 -7.13 -13.54 6.06
C ILE A 209 -7.37 -12.72 7.33
N GLY A 210 -8.57 -12.81 7.89
CA GLY A 210 -9.01 -12.06 9.07
C GLY A 210 -10.30 -12.61 9.65
N SER A 211 -10.79 -12.02 10.73
CA SER A 211 -12.15 -12.26 11.22
C SER A 211 -13.18 -11.73 10.22
N ASP A 212 -14.41 -12.23 10.26
CA ASP A 212 -15.49 -11.78 9.37
C ASP A 212 -15.66 -10.25 9.39
N PHE A 213 -15.53 -9.63 10.55
CA PHE A 213 -15.62 -8.17 10.68
C PHE A 213 -14.41 -7.48 10.01
N GLU A 214 -13.20 -7.96 10.21
CA GLU A 214 -12.00 -7.40 9.59
C GLU A 214 -12.08 -7.52 8.06
N VAL A 215 -12.47 -8.68 7.55
CA VAL A 215 -12.64 -8.91 6.10
C VAL A 215 -13.66 -7.94 5.51
N ARG A 216 -14.83 -7.77 6.12
CA ARG A 216 -15.85 -6.81 5.67
C ARG A 216 -15.33 -5.37 5.66
N VAL A 217 -14.52 -4.98 6.65
CA VAL A 217 -13.86 -3.67 6.65
C VAL A 217 -12.91 -3.56 5.47
N TRP A 218 -12.04 -4.55 5.24
CA TRP A 218 -11.06 -4.52 4.14
C TRP A 218 -11.70 -4.54 2.76
N GLU A 219 -12.78 -5.31 2.57
CA GLU A 219 -13.60 -5.27 1.36
C GLU A 219 -14.20 -3.87 1.12
N THR A 220 -14.62 -3.20 2.20
CA THR A 220 -15.08 -1.81 2.11
C THR A 220 -13.94 -0.87 1.70
N LEU A 221 -12.71 -1.08 2.21
CA LEU A 221 -11.55 -0.29 1.79
C LEU A 221 -11.29 -0.43 0.29
N LEU A 222 -11.39 -1.64 -0.26
CA LEU A 222 -11.18 -1.89 -1.69
C LEU A 222 -12.16 -1.12 -2.61
N LYS A 223 -13.29 -0.65 -2.07
CA LYS A 223 -14.27 0.15 -2.81
C LYS A 223 -13.93 1.64 -2.85
N ILE A 224 -12.96 2.11 -2.06
CA ILE A 224 -12.58 3.53 -2.02
C ILE A 224 -11.67 3.83 -3.22
N PRO A 225 -12.09 4.69 -4.17
CA PRO A 225 -11.27 5.00 -5.34
C PRO A 225 -9.99 5.76 -4.96
N MET A 226 -9.01 5.73 -5.86
CA MET A 226 -7.80 6.53 -5.75
C MET A 226 -8.15 8.03 -5.72
N GLY A 227 -7.41 8.81 -4.94
CA GLY A 227 -7.64 10.24 -4.78
C GLY A 227 -8.89 10.61 -3.96
N ARG A 228 -9.58 9.60 -3.39
CA ARG A 228 -10.71 9.80 -2.46
C ARG A 228 -10.35 9.23 -1.10
N ALA A 229 -11.00 9.74 -0.07
CA ALA A 229 -10.85 9.24 1.29
C ALA A 229 -12.21 9.09 1.97
N VAL A 230 -12.24 8.28 3.02
CA VAL A 230 -13.42 8.12 3.89
C VAL A 230 -12.97 8.22 5.34
N SER A 231 -13.90 8.58 6.23
CA SER A 231 -13.60 8.53 7.66
C SER A 231 -13.89 7.13 8.24
N TYR A 232 -13.31 6.84 9.41
CA TYR A 232 -13.67 5.64 10.17
C TYR A 232 -15.16 5.55 10.47
N GLY A 233 -15.82 6.71 10.68
CA GLY A 233 -17.26 6.81 10.87
C GLY A 233 -18.07 6.46 9.64
N ASP A 234 -17.60 6.83 8.44
CA ASP A 234 -18.27 6.50 7.18
C ASP A 234 -18.25 4.98 6.92
N ILE A 235 -17.11 4.33 7.18
CA ILE A 235 -17.01 2.87 7.09
C ILE A 235 -17.96 2.20 8.11
N ALA A 236 -17.96 2.66 9.37
CA ALA A 236 -18.83 2.12 10.39
C ALA A 236 -20.31 2.24 10.01
N ARG A 237 -20.71 3.39 9.46
CA ARG A 237 -22.07 3.65 8.96
C ARG A 237 -22.42 2.74 7.78
N HIS A 238 -21.52 2.59 6.82
CA HIS A 238 -21.71 1.70 5.66
C HIS A 238 -21.90 0.24 6.08
N LEU A 239 -21.21 -0.21 7.12
CA LEU A 239 -21.34 -1.55 7.67
C LEU A 239 -22.54 -1.77 8.60
N GLY A 240 -23.39 -0.74 8.79
CA GLY A 240 -24.53 -0.79 9.71
C GLY A 240 -24.13 -0.82 11.19
N ALA A 241 -22.90 -0.43 11.53
CA ALA A 241 -22.32 -0.50 12.87
C ALA A 241 -21.86 0.89 13.36
N GLN A 242 -22.78 1.87 13.39
CA GLN A 242 -22.49 3.30 13.59
C GLN A 242 -21.66 3.61 14.84
N SER A 243 -21.83 2.86 15.94
CA SER A 243 -21.04 3.00 17.17
C SER A 243 -19.64 2.34 17.11
N ALA A 244 -19.33 1.59 16.04
CA ALA A 244 -18.17 0.74 15.95
C ALA A 244 -16.93 1.44 15.34
N SER A 245 -16.86 2.76 15.28
CA SER A 245 -15.72 3.49 14.65
C SER A 245 -14.35 3.10 15.24
N ARG A 246 -14.27 2.78 16.53
CA ARG A 246 -13.03 2.29 17.16
C ARG A 246 -12.67 0.88 16.67
N ALA A 247 -13.64 -0.03 16.56
CA ALA A 247 -13.43 -1.38 16.04
C ALA A 247 -13.02 -1.34 14.57
N VAL A 248 -13.64 -0.45 13.76
CA VAL A 248 -13.23 -0.17 12.38
C VAL A 248 -11.78 0.32 12.37
N GLY A 249 -11.42 1.27 13.22
CA GLY A 249 -10.03 1.76 13.32
C GLY A 249 -9.03 0.64 13.63
N THR A 250 -9.39 -0.29 14.51
CA THR A 250 -8.58 -1.47 14.82
C THR A 250 -8.45 -2.38 13.61
N ALA A 251 -9.55 -2.68 12.91
CA ALA A 251 -9.55 -3.52 11.71
C ALA A 251 -8.74 -2.89 10.57
N VAL A 252 -8.88 -1.57 10.34
CA VAL A 252 -8.07 -0.80 9.38
C VAL A 252 -6.58 -0.88 9.73
N GLY A 253 -6.23 -0.74 11.01
CA GLY A 253 -4.83 -0.85 11.48
C GLY A 253 -4.26 -2.26 11.37
N ARG A 254 -5.11 -3.28 11.35
CA ARG A 254 -4.72 -4.69 11.18
C ARG A 254 -4.69 -5.16 9.72
N ASN A 255 -4.92 -4.27 8.75
CA ASN A 255 -4.84 -4.63 7.34
C ASN A 255 -3.51 -5.34 7.02
N PRO A 256 -3.55 -6.59 6.54
CA PRO A 256 -2.33 -7.35 6.23
C PRO A 256 -1.72 -7.01 4.89
N ILE A 257 -2.47 -6.36 3.97
CA ILE A 257 -2.05 -6.11 2.58
C ILE A 257 -2.05 -4.60 2.33
N SER A 258 -1.10 -3.90 2.97
CA SER A 258 -0.97 -2.45 2.83
C SER A 258 -0.82 -2.01 1.39
N PHE A 259 -1.17 -0.77 1.07
CA PHE A 259 -1.20 -0.20 -0.28
C PHE A 259 -2.30 -0.80 -1.16
N VAL A 260 -2.30 -2.12 -1.41
CA VAL A 260 -3.31 -2.77 -2.27
C VAL A 260 -4.69 -2.73 -1.63
N VAL A 261 -4.79 -3.05 -0.33
CA VAL A 261 -5.98 -2.72 0.47
C VAL A 261 -5.76 -1.33 1.07
N PRO A 262 -6.44 -0.29 0.57
CA PRO A 262 -5.99 1.10 0.74
C PRO A 262 -6.36 1.71 2.10
N CYS A 263 -5.83 1.14 3.20
CA CYS A 263 -6.03 1.68 4.53
C CYS A 263 -5.47 3.11 4.72
N HIS A 264 -4.56 3.55 3.85
CA HIS A 264 -4.08 4.93 3.82
C HIS A 264 -5.16 5.94 3.40
N ARG A 265 -6.23 5.52 2.70
CA ARG A 265 -7.39 6.35 2.32
C ARG A 265 -8.40 6.55 3.46
N VAL A 266 -8.14 5.99 4.64
CA VAL A 266 -9.00 6.22 5.83
C VAL A 266 -8.39 7.33 6.68
N LEU A 267 -9.15 8.39 6.87
CA LEU A 267 -8.76 9.60 7.60
C LEU A 267 -9.64 9.81 8.82
N ARG A 268 -9.28 10.76 9.68
CA ARG A 268 -10.22 11.28 10.70
C ARG A 268 -11.26 12.18 10.02
N GLY A 269 -12.43 12.31 10.61
CA GLY A 269 -13.50 13.14 10.07
C GLY A 269 -13.17 14.63 10.00
N ASP A 270 -12.16 15.10 10.74
CA ASP A 270 -11.62 16.46 10.70
C ASP A 270 -10.56 16.67 9.59
N GLY A 271 -10.24 15.62 8.81
CA GLY A 271 -9.22 15.64 7.77
C GLY A 271 -7.81 15.28 8.27
N ASN A 272 -7.61 15.06 9.56
CA ASN A 272 -6.34 14.57 10.07
C ASN A 272 -6.07 13.14 9.61
N LEU A 273 -4.79 12.81 9.35
CA LEU A 273 -4.40 11.50 8.83
C LEU A 273 -4.72 10.33 9.77
N GLY A 274 -4.84 10.59 11.08
CA GLY A 274 -4.95 9.51 12.06
C GLY A 274 -3.65 8.68 12.14
N GLY A 275 -3.76 7.43 12.56
CA GLY A 275 -2.64 6.49 12.58
C GLY A 275 -2.38 5.84 11.22
N TYR A 276 -1.19 5.27 11.07
CA TYR A 276 -0.84 4.35 10.01
C TYR A 276 0.22 3.36 10.51
N HIS A 277 -0.02 2.08 10.35
CA HIS A 277 0.84 1.03 10.93
C HIS A 277 2.30 1.16 10.44
N TRP A 278 2.49 1.49 9.17
CA TRP A 278 3.77 1.58 8.49
C TRP A 278 4.35 3.02 8.42
N GLY A 279 3.96 3.88 9.36
CA GLY A 279 4.47 5.24 9.48
C GLY A 279 3.65 6.31 8.74
N LEU A 280 3.49 7.47 9.37
CA LEU A 280 2.71 8.58 8.79
C LEU A 280 3.37 9.20 7.56
N THR A 281 4.70 9.23 7.49
CA THR A 281 5.45 9.69 6.32
C THR A 281 5.03 8.90 5.09
N ARG A 282 4.95 7.56 5.23
CA ARG A 282 4.51 6.67 4.14
C ARG A 282 3.04 6.88 3.78
N LYS A 283 2.16 7.08 4.76
CA LYS A 283 0.76 7.40 4.48
C LYS A 283 0.62 8.67 3.63
N ARG A 284 1.36 9.73 3.97
CA ARG A 284 1.41 10.97 3.18
C ARG A 284 1.95 10.72 1.78
N ALA A 285 3.04 9.95 1.68
CA ALA A 285 3.62 9.60 0.38
C ALA A 285 2.63 8.90 -0.55
N LEU A 286 1.87 7.94 -0.02
CA LEU A 286 0.83 7.21 -0.75
C LEU A 286 -0.27 8.16 -1.23
N ILE A 287 -0.80 8.99 -0.34
CA ILE A 287 -1.84 9.98 -0.68
C ILE A 287 -1.34 10.95 -1.76
N GLY A 288 -0.15 11.51 -1.59
CA GLY A 288 0.43 12.45 -2.57
C GLY A 288 0.68 11.79 -3.94
N TRP A 289 1.16 10.56 -3.96
CA TRP A 289 1.37 9.80 -5.19
C TRP A 289 0.03 9.54 -5.91
N GLU A 290 -1.00 9.13 -5.18
CA GLU A 290 -2.32 8.92 -5.74
C GLU A 290 -2.93 10.19 -6.35
N CYS A 291 -2.77 11.34 -5.68
CA CYS A 291 -3.23 12.63 -6.21
C CYS A 291 -2.57 12.96 -7.56
N GLY A 292 -1.29 12.63 -7.71
CA GLY A 292 -0.58 12.81 -8.97
C GLY A 292 -1.12 11.90 -10.07
N ARG A 293 -1.42 10.66 -9.75
CA ARG A 293 -1.97 9.69 -10.71
C ARG A 293 -3.36 10.08 -11.20
N VAL A 294 -4.24 10.51 -10.30
CA VAL A 294 -5.60 10.96 -10.65
C VAL A 294 -5.57 12.16 -11.61
N ARG A 295 -4.57 13.05 -11.50
CA ARG A 295 -4.45 14.20 -12.40
C ARG A 295 -3.94 13.85 -13.79
N GLN A 296 -3.32 12.69 -13.96
CA GLN A 296 -2.78 12.23 -15.25
C GLN A 296 -3.76 11.37 -16.06
N SER A 297 -4.83 10.89 -15.42
CA SER A 297 -5.93 10.13 -16.03
C SER A 297 -7.04 11.06 -16.52
#